data_fd8522aab5f581f027bbed67f72a4a5e
#
_entry.id   fd8522aab5f581f027bbed67f72a4a5e
#
_cell.length_a   1.000
_cell.length_b   1.000
_cell.length_c   1.000
_cell.angle_alpha   90.00
_cell.angle_beta   90.00
_cell.angle_gamma   90.00
#
_symmetry.space_group_name_H-M   'P 1'
#
loop_
_entity.id
_entity.type
_entity.pdbx_description
1 polymer ?
#
loop_
_entity_poly.entity_id
_entity_poly.type
_entity_poly.pdbx_seq_one_letter_code
_entity_poly.pdbx_strand_id
1 'polypeptide(L)'
;MPDSSPPPKPWATRAPGKTAPPYRGAVSFVEDDGVSLREDVAVGWDALDQWGDDVARIEPLTGGVGVNEVWSVRVDAQLAVGRLGRRSDADLAWETDLLRYLDRQGLSVPVPIPTRDGRHFADGLVVMTYVEGERPETEADWRRAADMLRQLHQLTQDWRQRPGWLSSTDLVHTETATRVDLGAMPPDGVARCRAAWARLSGRERCVVHGDPNPNNIRMTADRVALIDWDESHVDVPDLDLALPHNAARLEDDRHDVAAQARAAWEAAVCWDPSGTDDFAVKRLAEVRAVR
;
A
#
# COMPACT_ATOMS: atom_id res chain seq x y z
N MET A 1 -38.40 -27.87 18.31
CA MET A 1 -38.72 -26.54 17.81
C MET A 1 -37.42 -26.01 17.26
N PRO A 2 -37.21 -25.88 15.93
CA PRO A 2 -36.00 -25.27 15.39
C PRO A 2 -36.11 -23.75 15.53
N ASP A 3 -35.01 -23.18 16.00
CA ASP A 3 -34.80 -21.73 16.17
C ASP A 3 -34.82 -21.05 14.79
N SER A 4 -35.78 -20.15 14.60
CA SER A 4 -35.98 -19.39 13.36
C SER A 4 -35.42 -17.97 13.53
N SER A 5 -34.12 -17.86 13.72
CA SER A 5 -33.46 -16.55 13.62
C SER A 5 -33.22 -16.21 12.14
N PRO A 6 -33.60 -15.02 11.68
CA PRO A 6 -33.36 -14.61 10.29
C PRO A 6 -31.86 -14.40 10.06
N PRO A 7 -31.36 -14.60 8.81
CA PRO A 7 -29.97 -14.34 8.47
C PRO A 7 -29.62 -12.85 8.67
N PRO A 8 -28.38 -12.52 9.00
CA PRO A 8 -27.96 -11.13 9.18
C PRO A 8 -28.14 -10.35 7.88
N LYS A 9 -28.72 -9.16 7.98
CA LYS A 9 -28.93 -8.25 6.87
C LYS A 9 -27.58 -7.79 6.33
N PRO A 10 -27.39 -7.69 5.00
CA PRO A 10 -26.21 -7.06 4.43
C PRO A 10 -26.14 -5.60 4.92
N TRP A 11 -24.98 -5.24 5.42
CA TRP A 11 -24.56 -3.93 5.97
C TRP A 11 -25.43 -2.74 5.54
N ALA A 12 -26.18 -2.23 6.49
CA ALA A 12 -26.95 -0.99 6.31
C ALA A 12 -25.98 0.20 6.40
N THR A 13 -25.91 0.97 5.34
CA THR A 13 -25.19 2.22 5.21
C THR A 13 -25.47 3.16 6.39
N ARG A 14 -24.47 3.39 7.22
CA ARG A 14 -24.44 4.54 8.15
C ARG A 14 -23.96 5.76 7.35
N ALA A 15 -24.67 6.86 7.44
CA ALA A 15 -24.35 8.10 6.74
C ALA A 15 -22.90 8.55 6.96
N PRO A 16 -22.22 9.12 5.94
CA PRO A 16 -20.82 9.45 6.01
C PRO A 16 -20.57 10.59 6.99
N GLY A 17 -19.85 10.29 8.06
CA GLY A 17 -19.11 11.30 8.81
C GLY A 17 -18.00 11.82 7.89
N LYS A 18 -17.74 13.13 7.94
CA LYS A 18 -16.82 13.90 7.10
C LYS A 18 -15.61 13.09 6.67
N THR A 19 -15.58 12.70 5.41
CA THR A 19 -14.47 12.03 4.73
C THR A 19 -13.28 12.97 4.65
N ALA A 20 -12.09 12.43 4.94
CA ALA A 20 -10.85 13.07 4.52
C ALA A 20 -10.89 13.28 2.98
N PRO A 21 -10.33 14.39 2.47
CA PRO A 21 -10.39 14.69 1.06
C PRO A 21 -9.72 13.58 0.23
N PRO A 22 -10.22 13.33 -0.98
CA PRO A 22 -9.67 12.31 -1.87
C PRO A 22 -8.26 12.69 -2.33
N TYR A 23 -7.38 11.71 -2.31
CA TYR A 23 -6.02 11.76 -2.83
C TYR A 23 -6.06 12.02 -4.36
N ARG A 24 -5.56 13.17 -4.80
CA ARG A 24 -5.37 13.49 -6.22
C ARG A 24 -3.88 13.66 -6.49
N GLY A 25 -3.20 12.60 -6.85
CA GLY A 25 -1.85 12.65 -7.41
C GLY A 25 -1.90 12.29 -8.90
N ALA A 26 -1.98 13.27 -9.79
CA ALA A 26 -1.66 13.05 -11.20
C ALA A 26 -0.16 13.27 -11.38
N VAL A 27 0.61 12.19 -11.54
CA VAL A 27 2.03 12.27 -11.89
C VAL A 27 2.13 12.33 -13.41
N SER A 28 2.62 13.44 -13.96
CA SER A 28 3.06 13.52 -15.34
C SER A 28 4.42 12.85 -15.47
N PHE A 29 4.50 11.82 -16.31
CA PHE A 29 5.77 11.14 -16.60
C PHE A 29 6.61 11.99 -17.56
N VAL A 30 7.88 12.18 -17.22
CA VAL A 30 8.90 12.65 -18.16
C VAL A 30 9.30 11.42 -18.99
N GLU A 31 9.15 11.52 -20.30
CA GLU A 31 9.63 10.51 -21.25
C GLU A 31 11.16 10.50 -21.21
N ASP A 32 11.75 9.35 -20.86
CA ASP A 32 13.17 9.08 -21.06
C ASP A 32 13.33 8.31 -22.36
N ASP A 33 14.14 8.89 -23.26
CA ASP A 33 14.40 8.40 -24.62
C ASP A 33 15.16 7.06 -24.57
N GLY A 34 14.50 5.98 -24.99
CA GLY A 34 15.29 4.80 -25.41
C GLY A 34 14.70 3.42 -25.18
N VAL A 35 13.47 3.26 -24.68
CA VAL A 35 12.81 1.94 -24.66
C VAL A 35 11.65 1.96 -25.64
N SER A 36 11.77 1.15 -26.69
CA SER A 36 10.68 0.90 -27.64
C SER A 36 9.42 0.53 -26.90
N LEU A 37 8.49 1.50 -26.80
CA LEU A 37 7.15 1.28 -26.28
C LEU A 37 6.48 0.24 -27.18
N ARG A 38 6.17 -0.92 -26.64
CA ARG A 38 5.15 -1.77 -27.24
C ARG A 38 3.90 -0.92 -27.37
N GLU A 39 3.24 -1.01 -28.54
CA GLU A 39 1.97 -0.38 -28.86
C GLU A 39 1.07 -0.37 -27.63
N ASP A 40 0.43 0.78 -27.35
CA ASP A 40 -0.55 0.97 -26.27
C ASP A 40 -1.62 -0.13 -26.34
N VAL A 41 -1.38 -1.23 -25.69
CA VAL A 41 -2.43 -2.20 -25.39
C VAL A 41 -3.34 -1.48 -24.40
N ALA A 42 -4.56 -1.23 -24.82
CA ALA A 42 -5.57 -0.63 -23.96
C ALA A 42 -5.70 -1.53 -22.71
N VAL A 43 -5.11 -1.10 -21.61
CA VAL A 43 -5.26 -1.77 -20.32
C VAL A 43 -6.74 -1.68 -19.97
N GLY A 44 -7.41 -2.81 -19.95
CA GLY A 44 -8.86 -2.84 -19.80
C GLY A 44 -9.33 -4.01 -18.96
N TRP A 45 -10.56 -3.91 -18.49
CA TRP A 45 -11.21 -4.97 -17.71
C TRP A 45 -11.50 -6.24 -18.52
N ASP A 46 -11.32 -6.23 -19.82
CA ASP A 46 -11.42 -7.43 -20.69
C ASP A 46 -10.39 -8.52 -20.28
N ALA A 47 -9.29 -8.11 -19.62
CA ALA A 47 -8.34 -9.04 -19.04
C ALA A 47 -8.98 -9.96 -17.97
N LEU A 48 -10.11 -9.58 -17.37
CA LEU A 48 -10.80 -10.38 -16.35
C LEU A 48 -11.25 -11.76 -16.89
N ASP A 49 -11.55 -11.87 -18.18
CA ASP A 49 -11.93 -13.12 -18.84
C ASP A 49 -10.85 -14.21 -18.73
N GLN A 50 -9.58 -13.83 -18.43
CA GLN A 50 -8.50 -14.80 -18.22
C GLN A 50 -8.64 -15.60 -16.92
N TRP A 51 -9.50 -15.18 -15.99
CA TRP A 51 -9.78 -15.89 -14.74
C TRP A 51 -10.89 -16.92 -14.85
N GLY A 52 -11.73 -16.87 -15.89
CA GLY A 52 -12.80 -17.86 -16.04
C GLY A 52 -13.92 -17.42 -16.97
N ASP A 53 -14.91 -18.31 -17.20
CA ASP A 53 -16.11 -17.99 -17.94
C ASP A 53 -17.20 -17.39 -17.02
N ASP A 54 -17.15 -17.66 -15.71
CA ASP A 54 -18.04 -17.08 -14.70
C ASP A 54 -17.35 -16.00 -13.90
N VAL A 55 -16.98 -14.93 -14.60
CA VAL A 55 -16.36 -13.75 -14.00
C VAL A 55 -17.23 -12.52 -14.25
N ALA A 56 -17.29 -11.61 -13.27
CA ALA A 56 -18.01 -10.35 -13.45
C ALA A 56 -17.46 -9.26 -12.53
N ARG A 57 -17.40 -8.03 -13.02
CA ARG A 57 -17.30 -6.85 -12.16
C ARG A 57 -18.63 -6.61 -11.45
N ILE A 58 -18.58 -6.29 -10.16
CA ILE A 58 -19.78 -6.05 -9.35
C ILE A 58 -19.94 -4.55 -9.10
N GLU A 59 -19.03 -3.96 -8.32
CA GLU A 59 -19.09 -2.55 -7.94
C GLU A 59 -17.70 -1.97 -7.70
N PRO A 60 -17.49 -0.67 -7.93
CA PRO A 60 -16.23 -0.04 -7.59
C PRO A 60 -16.05 -0.02 -6.07
N LEU A 61 -14.85 -0.36 -5.58
CA LEU A 61 -14.52 -0.22 -4.19
C LEU A 61 -14.03 1.21 -3.93
N THR A 62 -14.70 1.92 -3.03
CA THR A 62 -14.34 3.29 -2.65
C THR A 62 -13.02 3.28 -1.89
N GLY A 63 -12.04 4.03 -2.38
CA GLY A 63 -10.70 4.12 -1.81
C GLY A 63 -9.60 4.18 -2.87
N GLY A 64 -9.87 3.67 -4.06
CA GLY A 64 -8.96 3.74 -5.21
C GLY A 64 -8.99 5.12 -5.89
N VAL A 65 -8.69 6.18 -5.17
CA VAL A 65 -8.42 7.48 -5.79
C VAL A 65 -6.91 7.52 -6.04
N GLY A 66 -6.50 6.90 -7.13
CA GLY A 66 -5.10 6.80 -7.46
C GLY A 66 -4.90 6.23 -8.86
N VAL A 67 -3.73 5.68 -9.07
CA VAL A 67 -3.27 5.12 -10.34
C VAL A 67 -4.04 3.84 -10.73
N ASN A 68 -4.77 3.21 -9.79
CA ASN A 68 -5.45 1.95 -9.99
C ASN A 68 -6.98 2.08 -9.86
N GLU A 69 -7.69 1.35 -10.72
CA GLU A 69 -9.12 1.07 -10.55
C GLU A 69 -9.29 -0.18 -9.70
N VAL A 70 -10.08 -0.09 -8.62
CA VAL A 70 -10.31 -1.21 -7.71
C VAL A 70 -11.80 -1.54 -7.69
N TRP A 71 -12.13 -2.79 -7.97
CA TRP A 71 -13.51 -3.28 -8.03
C TRP A 71 -13.67 -4.57 -7.22
N SER A 72 -14.84 -4.74 -6.62
CA SER A 72 -15.28 -6.07 -6.25
C SER A 72 -15.62 -6.84 -7.53
N VAL A 73 -15.14 -8.06 -7.61
CA VAL A 73 -15.36 -8.95 -8.75
C VAL A 73 -15.84 -10.30 -8.26
N ARG A 74 -16.53 -11.04 -9.14
CA ARG A 74 -16.85 -12.44 -8.90
C ARG A 74 -15.98 -13.31 -9.79
N VAL A 75 -15.41 -14.34 -9.20
CA VAL A 75 -14.71 -15.42 -9.90
C VAL A 75 -15.24 -16.75 -9.38
N ASP A 76 -15.85 -17.58 -10.25
CA ASP A 76 -16.43 -18.88 -9.89
C ASP A 76 -17.30 -18.83 -8.62
N ALA A 77 -18.25 -17.90 -8.56
CA ALA A 77 -19.13 -17.66 -7.42
C ALA A 77 -18.46 -17.11 -6.14
N GLN A 78 -17.16 -16.88 -6.12
CA GLN A 78 -16.45 -16.28 -4.99
C GLN A 78 -16.31 -14.76 -5.17
N LEU A 79 -16.50 -14.03 -4.07
CA LEU A 79 -16.21 -12.60 -4.02
C LEU A 79 -14.69 -12.41 -3.97
N ALA A 80 -14.18 -11.55 -4.84
CA ALA A 80 -12.77 -11.21 -4.98
C ALA A 80 -12.60 -9.71 -5.20
N VAL A 81 -11.35 -9.24 -5.22
CA VAL A 81 -10.98 -7.86 -5.55
C VAL A 81 -10.15 -7.88 -6.82
N GLY A 82 -10.59 -7.16 -7.84
CA GLY A 82 -9.81 -6.86 -9.03
C GLY A 82 -9.18 -5.48 -8.91
N ARG A 83 -7.89 -5.38 -9.16
CA ARG A 83 -7.14 -4.13 -9.21
C ARG A 83 -6.45 -3.99 -10.56
N LEU A 84 -6.90 -3.01 -11.34
CA LEU A 84 -6.40 -2.70 -12.66
C LEU A 84 -5.56 -1.42 -12.60
N GLY A 85 -4.35 -1.45 -13.15
CA GLY A 85 -3.47 -0.27 -13.17
C GLY A 85 -2.35 -0.38 -14.21
N ARG A 86 -1.61 0.72 -14.37
CA ARG A 86 -0.48 0.82 -15.31
C ARG A 86 0.85 0.47 -14.62
N ARG A 87 0.95 -0.73 -14.09
CA ARG A 87 2.16 -1.21 -13.44
C ARG A 87 2.89 -2.19 -14.36
N SER A 88 4.23 -2.20 -14.30
CA SER A 88 5.01 -3.16 -15.08
C SER A 88 4.79 -4.60 -14.61
N ASP A 89 4.96 -5.55 -15.52
CA ASP A 89 4.88 -6.99 -15.17
C ASP A 89 5.89 -7.35 -14.06
N ALA A 90 7.07 -6.74 -14.05
CA ALA A 90 8.08 -6.99 -13.02
C ALA A 90 7.62 -6.50 -11.64
N ASP A 91 6.90 -5.38 -11.58
CA ASP A 91 6.31 -4.84 -10.35
C ASP A 91 5.16 -5.71 -9.86
N LEU A 92 4.24 -6.11 -10.75
CA LEU A 92 3.14 -7.02 -10.44
C LEU A 92 3.63 -8.40 -9.99
N ALA A 93 4.67 -8.94 -10.64
CA ALA A 93 5.30 -10.20 -10.25
C ALA A 93 5.89 -10.12 -8.85
N TRP A 94 6.57 -9.02 -8.52
CA TRP A 94 7.15 -8.81 -7.19
C TRP A 94 6.07 -8.84 -6.10
N GLU A 95 4.98 -8.10 -6.30
CA GLU A 95 3.89 -8.02 -5.32
C GLU A 95 3.15 -9.35 -5.19
N THR A 96 2.78 -9.98 -6.30
CA THR A 96 2.05 -11.26 -6.26
C THR A 96 2.89 -12.38 -5.66
N ASP A 97 4.22 -12.40 -5.89
CA ASP A 97 5.14 -13.35 -5.26
C ASP A 97 5.22 -13.11 -3.74
N LEU A 98 5.29 -11.83 -3.31
CA LEU A 98 5.29 -11.46 -1.89
C LEU A 98 4.01 -11.92 -1.19
N LEU A 99 2.84 -11.57 -1.73
CA LEU A 99 1.56 -11.91 -1.12
C LEU A 99 1.37 -13.43 -0.98
N ARG A 100 1.75 -14.19 -2.00
CA ARG A 100 1.72 -15.67 -1.97
C ARG A 100 2.72 -16.24 -0.96
N TYR A 101 3.88 -15.62 -0.81
CA TYR A 101 4.84 -16.02 0.21
C TYR A 101 4.29 -15.77 1.61
N LEU A 102 3.77 -14.57 1.88
CA LEU A 102 3.23 -14.19 3.19
C LEU A 102 2.05 -15.08 3.60
N ASP A 103 1.13 -15.38 2.67
CA ASP A 103 0.03 -16.31 2.91
C ASP A 103 0.55 -17.71 3.33
N ARG A 104 1.54 -18.26 2.61
CA ARG A 104 2.17 -19.54 2.99
C ARG A 104 2.86 -19.51 4.35
N GLN A 105 3.29 -18.33 4.82
CA GLN A 105 3.84 -18.14 6.16
C GLN A 105 2.76 -17.89 7.22
N GLY A 106 1.49 -17.89 6.84
CA GLY A 106 0.36 -17.72 7.75
C GLY A 106 -0.03 -16.27 8.03
N LEU A 107 0.52 -15.29 7.29
CA LEU A 107 0.02 -13.92 7.38
C LEU A 107 -1.27 -13.76 6.59
N SER A 108 -2.22 -13.04 7.15
CA SER A 108 -3.47 -12.74 6.47
C SER A 108 -3.30 -11.56 5.53
N VAL A 109 -3.32 -11.83 4.24
CA VAL A 109 -3.14 -10.87 3.14
C VAL A 109 -4.13 -11.20 2.01
N PRO A 110 -4.42 -10.29 1.07
CA PRO A 110 -5.12 -10.63 -0.16
C PRO A 110 -4.27 -11.60 -0.97
N VAL A 111 -4.78 -12.79 -1.26
CA VAL A 111 -4.03 -13.81 -2.01
C VAL A 111 -4.35 -13.71 -3.50
N PRO A 112 -3.36 -13.56 -4.38
CA PRO A 112 -3.59 -13.53 -5.82
C PRO A 112 -4.24 -14.84 -6.31
N ILE A 113 -5.38 -14.71 -6.95
CA ILE A 113 -6.10 -15.82 -7.59
C ILE A 113 -5.46 -16.04 -8.97
N PRO A 114 -5.03 -17.27 -9.32
CA PRO A 114 -4.40 -17.49 -10.60
C PRO A 114 -5.41 -17.39 -11.76
N THR A 115 -4.93 -16.95 -12.92
CA THR A 115 -5.62 -17.07 -14.20
C THR A 115 -5.75 -18.54 -14.60
N ARG A 116 -6.54 -18.86 -15.63
CA ARG A 116 -6.69 -20.23 -16.17
C ARG A 116 -5.37 -20.87 -16.58
N ASP A 117 -4.41 -20.08 -17.06
CA ASP A 117 -3.08 -20.53 -17.45
C ASP A 117 -2.04 -20.50 -16.32
N GLY A 118 -2.48 -20.16 -15.07
CA GLY A 118 -1.67 -20.21 -13.87
C GLY A 118 -0.83 -18.96 -13.58
N ARG A 119 -0.97 -17.88 -14.35
CA ARG A 119 -0.36 -16.58 -14.02
C ARG A 119 -1.12 -15.90 -12.87
N HIS A 120 -0.49 -14.98 -12.15
CA HIS A 120 -1.10 -14.27 -11.03
C HIS A 120 -1.52 -12.83 -11.35
N PHE A 121 -1.32 -12.41 -12.58
CA PHE A 121 -1.77 -11.13 -13.14
C PHE A 121 -1.85 -11.25 -14.66
N ALA A 122 -2.60 -10.36 -15.29
CA ALA A 122 -2.70 -10.29 -16.74
C ALA A 122 -3.03 -8.86 -17.16
N ASP A 123 -2.29 -8.30 -18.11
CA ASP A 123 -2.56 -7.01 -18.74
C ASP A 123 -2.82 -5.87 -17.72
N GLY A 124 -2.01 -5.80 -16.67
CA GLY A 124 -2.14 -4.82 -15.60
C GLY A 124 -3.20 -5.12 -14.53
N LEU A 125 -3.98 -6.21 -14.71
CA LEU A 125 -5.01 -6.64 -13.75
C LEU A 125 -4.46 -7.72 -12.82
N VAL A 126 -4.69 -7.54 -11.52
CA VAL A 126 -4.52 -8.54 -10.47
C VAL A 126 -5.88 -8.83 -9.85
N VAL A 127 -6.24 -10.10 -9.70
CA VAL A 127 -7.43 -10.52 -8.96
C VAL A 127 -6.99 -11.23 -7.69
N MET A 128 -7.52 -10.82 -6.56
CA MET A 128 -7.11 -11.30 -5.23
C MET A 128 -8.31 -11.68 -4.40
N THR A 129 -8.12 -12.54 -3.41
CA THR A 129 -9.15 -12.89 -2.44
C THR A 129 -9.66 -11.63 -1.72
N TYR A 130 -10.98 -11.58 -1.50
CA TYR A 130 -11.58 -10.53 -0.67
C TYR A 130 -11.22 -10.76 0.80
N VAL A 131 -10.78 -9.71 1.49
CA VAL A 131 -10.43 -9.78 2.91
C VAL A 131 -11.47 -9.02 3.73
N GLU A 132 -12.21 -9.76 4.57
CA GLU A 132 -13.20 -9.22 5.48
C GLU A 132 -12.57 -8.70 6.77
N GLY A 133 -13.26 -7.79 7.42
CA GLY A 133 -12.93 -7.28 8.75
C GLY A 133 -13.20 -5.79 8.90
N GLU A 134 -13.21 -5.34 10.15
CA GLU A 134 -13.38 -3.94 10.52
C GLU A 134 -12.04 -3.24 10.62
N ARG A 135 -12.05 -1.92 10.65
CA ARG A 135 -10.84 -1.11 10.87
C ARG A 135 -10.41 -1.18 12.33
N PRO A 136 -9.11 -0.98 12.63
CA PRO A 136 -8.66 -0.83 14.01
C PRO A 136 -9.28 0.44 14.63
N GLU A 137 -9.92 0.31 15.78
CA GLU A 137 -10.56 1.42 16.51
C GLU A 137 -9.90 1.65 17.88
N THR A 138 -9.42 0.60 18.53
CA THR A 138 -8.88 0.65 19.87
C THR A 138 -7.35 0.57 19.89
N GLU A 139 -6.75 1.00 21.00
CA GLU A 139 -5.32 0.81 21.21
C GLU A 139 -4.91 -0.67 21.17
N ALA A 140 -5.79 -1.56 21.62
CA ALA A 140 -5.55 -3.01 21.56
C ALA A 140 -5.51 -3.49 20.09
N ASP A 141 -6.36 -2.97 19.22
CA ASP A 141 -6.34 -3.30 17.80
C ASP A 141 -5.04 -2.82 17.15
N TRP A 142 -4.61 -1.61 17.45
CA TRP A 142 -3.33 -1.09 16.94
C TRP A 142 -2.12 -1.89 17.43
N ARG A 143 -2.15 -2.44 18.65
CA ARG A 143 -1.09 -3.34 19.12
C ARG A 143 -1.06 -4.64 18.32
N ARG A 144 -2.23 -5.22 18.04
CA ARG A 144 -2.32 -6.41 17.17
C ARG A 144 -1.82 -6.11 15.76
N ALA A 145 -2.14 -4.94 15.22
CA ALA A 145 -1.61 -4.49 13.93
C ALA A 145 -0.07 -4.35 13.96
N ALA A 146 0.48 -3.78 15.03
CA ALA A 146 1.92 -3.68 15.22
C ALA A 146 2.60 -5.06 15.26
N ASP A 147 1.98 -6.05 15.90
CA ASP A 147 2.51 -7.41 15.96
C ASP A 147 2.48 -8.09 14.58
N MET A 148 1.42 -7.87 13.79
CA MET A 148 1.33 -8.33 12.41
C MET A 148 2.43 -7.71 11.52
N LEU A 149 2.67 -6.41 11.64
CA LEU A 149 3.74 -5.71 10.91
C LEU A 149 5.12 -6.25 11.30
N ARG A 150 5.37 -6.49 12.58
CA ARG A 150 6.64 -7.10 13.01
C ARG A 150 6.83 -8.51 12.43
N GLN A 151 5.77 -9.30 12.34
CA GLN A 151 5.85 -10.61 11.70
C GLN A 151 6.16 -10.49 10.21
N LEU A 152 5.53 -9.55 9.50
CA LEU A 152 5.89 -9.20 8.12
C LEU A 152 7.40 -8.90 8.00
N HIS A 153 7.90 -7.99 8.83
CA HIS A 153 9.30 -7.56 8.82
C HIS A 153 10.26 -8.71 9.07
N GLN A 154 9.97 -9.58 10.05
CA GLN A 154 10.81 -10.76 10.35
C GLN A 154 10.88 -11.76 9.20
N LEU A 155 9.77 -11.99 8.51
CA LEU A 155 9.69 -12.94 7.40
C LEU A 155 10.37 -12.46 6.11
N THR A 156 10.63 -11.15 6.00
CA THR A 156 11.05 -10.54 4.72
C THR A 156 12.39 -9.81 4.79
N GLN A 157 13.24 -10.11 5.78
CA GLN A 157 14.56 -9.45 5.96
C GLN A 157 15.46 -9.55 4.71
N ASP A 158 15.43 -10.69 4.01
CA ASP A 158 16.24 -10.93 2.81
C ASP A 158 15.45 -10.78 1.51
N TRP A 159 14.28 -10.13 1.55
CA TRP A 159 13.48 -9.96 0.34
C TRP A 159 14.13 -8.97 -0.62
N ARG A 160 14.06 -9.29 -1.93
CA ARG A 160 14.58 -8.39 -2.97
C ARG A 160 13.79 -7.09 -3.05
N GLN A 161 14.47 -5.99 -3.38
CA GLN A 161 13.80 -4.70 -3.61
C GLN A 161 12.80 -4.79 -4.77
N ARG A 162 11.70 -4.08 -4.63
CA ARG A 162 10.68 -3.92 -5.66
C ARG A 162 11.28 -3.19 -6.86
N PRO A 163 11.05 -3.65 -8.10
CA PRO A 163 11.60 -3.02 -9.31
C PRO A 163 11.24 -1.53 -9.41
N GLY A 164 12.26 -0.70 -9.61
CA GLY A 164 12.10 0.76 -9.72
C GLY A 164 11.96 1.50 -8.38
N TRP A 165 11.82 0.80 -7.26
CA TRP A 165 11.72 1.41 -5.94
C TRP A 165 13.09 1.56 -5.28
N LEU A 166 13.20 2.57 -4.42
CA LEU A 166 14.34 2.81 -3.53
C LEU A 166 13.84 2.89 -2.10
N SER A 167 14.70 2.55 -1.15
CA SER A 167 14.42 2.79 0.27
C SER A 167 14.55 4.27 0.60
N SER A 168 13.92 4.69 1.68
CA SER A 168 14.09 6.04 2.23
C SER A 168 15.55 6.39 2.47
N THR A 169 16.37 5.44 2.91
CA THR A 169 17.80 5.64 3.13
C THR A 169 18.62 5.72 1.82
N ASP A 170 18.17 5.14 0.71
CA ASP A 170 18.80 5.33 -0.60
C ASP A 170 18.48 6.72 -1.16
N LEU A 171 17.28 7.26 -0.91
CA LEU A 171 16.85 8.60 -1.31
C LEU A 171 17.61 9.74 -0.59
N VAL A 172 18.39 9.43 0.45
CA VAL A 172 19.33 10.42 1.04
C VAL A 172 20.33 10.91 -0.02
N HIS A 173 20.69 10.07 -1.00
CA HIS A 173 21.70 10.34 -2.03
C HIS A 173 21.15 10.29 -3.46
N THR A 174 19.86 10.04 -3.64
CA THR A 174 19.23 9.91 -4.96
C THR A 174 18.04 10.87 -5.04
N GLU A 175 17.70 11.33 -6.23
CA GLU A 175 16.61 12.32 -6.41
C GLU A 175 15.29 11.67 -6.79
N THR A 176 15.32 10.56 -7.53
CA THR A 176 14.11 9.96 -8.13
C THR A 176 14.04 8.46 -7.90
N ALA A 177 12.83 7.98 -7.69
CA ALA A 177 12.43 6.57 -7.70
C ALA A 177 11.02 6.48 -8.29
N THR A 178 10.47 5.27 -8.47
CA THR A 178 9.16 5.04 -9.12
C THR A 178 8.04 5.96 -8.62
N ARG A 179 7.98 6.28 -7.34
CA ARG A 179 6.91 7.08 -6.73
C ARG A 179 7.41 8.39 -6.11
N VAL A 180 8.69 8.68 -6.21
CA VAL A 180 9.31 9.84 -5.55
C VAL A 180 10.11 10.64 -6.55
N ASP A 181 9.80 11.93 -6.64
CA ASP A 181 10.60 12.93 -7.37
C ASP A 181 10.94 14.09 -6.41
N LEU A 182 12.11 13.99 -5.78
CA LEU A 182 12.59 15.03 -4.87
C LEU A 182 12.92 16.33 -5.62
N GLY A 183 13.22 16.26 -6.93
CA GLY A 183 13.47 17.46 -7.75
C GLY A 183 12.24 18.35 -7.90
N ALA A 184 11.05 17.79 -7.75
CA ALA A 184 9.80 18.54 -7.77
C ALA A 184 9.47 19.25 -6.44
N MET A 185 10.16 18.91 -5.34
CA MET A 185 9.92 19.47 -4.02
C MET A 185 10.74 20.75 -3.78
N PRO A 186 10.30 21.64 -2.86
CA PRO A 186 11.12 22.76 -2.42
C PRO A 186 12.45 22.28 -1.80
N PRO A 187 13.60 22.95 -2.10
CA PRO A 187 14.93 22.51 -1.64
C PRO A 187 15.04 22.33 -0.12
N ASP A 188 14.38 23.19 0.68
CA ASP A 188 14.36 23.07 2.13
C ASP A 188 13.53 21.84 2.58
N GLY A 189 12.48 21.50 1.84
CA GLY A 189 11.68 20.30 2.03
C GLY A 189 12.52 19.04 1.79
N VAL A 190 13.23 18.98 0.67
CA VAL A 190 14.15 17.89 0.35
C VAL A 190 15.22 17.71 1.44
N ALA A 191 15.82 18.82 1.89
CA ALA A 191 16.82 18.78 2.96
C ALA A 191 16.26 18.18 4.26
N ARG A 192 15.03 18.56 4.64
CA ARG A 192 14.33 18.00 5.81
C ARG A 192 14.03 16.51 5.65
N CYS A 193 13.52 16.08 4.51
CA CYS A 193 13.24 14.67 4.22
C CYS A 193 14.53 13.84 4.32
N ARG A 194 15.60 14.26 3.64
CA ARG A 194 16.90 13.59 3.68
C ARG A 194 17.49 13.50 5.09
N ALA A 195 17.36 14.57 5.89
CA ALA A 195 17.81 14.57 7.28
C ALA A 195 17.02 13.57 8.15
N ALA A 196 15.70 13.47 7.94
CA ALA A 196 14.87 12.51 8.65
C ALA A 196 15.26 11.07 8.29
N TRP A 197 15.45 10.74 7.01
CA TRP A 197 15.82 9.41 6.55
C TRP A 197 17.29 9.03 6.92
N ALA A 198 18.21 9.98 6.93
CA ALA A 198 19.59 9.73 7.34
C ALA A 198 19.68 9.17 8.77
N ARG A 199 18.71 9.46 9.64
CA ARG A 199 18.63 8.90 11.01
C ARG A 199 18.28 7.41 11.02
N LEU A 200 17.83 6.85 9.91
CA LEU A 200 17.56 5.42 9.73
C LEU A 200 18.78 4.65 9.17
N SER A 201 19.82 5.33 8.75
CA SER A 201 21.01 4.71 8.12
C SER A 201 21.63 3.64 8.99
N GLY A 202 22.07 2.54 8.35
CA GLY A 202 22.71 1.40 9.02
C GLY A 202 21.74 0.45 9.73
N ARG A 203 20.44 0.68 9.67
CA ARG A 203 19.42 -0.27 10.17
C ARG A 203 19.15 -1.36 9.14
N GLU A 204 18.74 -2.53 9.64
CA GLU A 204 18.29 -3.63 8.79
C GLU A 204 17.07 -3.22 7.98
N ARG A 205 16.95 -3.80 6.78
CA ARG A 205 15.84 -3.57 5.86
C ARG A 205 15.02 -4.85 5.70
N CYS A 206 13.74 -4.68 5.46
CA CYS A 206 12.79 -5.74 5.17
C CYS A 206 11.69 -5.16 4.27
N VAL A 207 10.73 -5.96 3.86
CA VAL A 207 9.53 -5.40 3.24
C VAL A 207 8.74 -4.63 4.27
N VAL A 208 8.47 -3.36 3.99
CA VAL A 208 7.48 -2.55 4.70
C VAL A 208 6.16 -2.57 3.93
N HIS A 209 5.04 -2.47 4.64
CA HIS A 209 3.74 -2.26 3.99
C HIS A 209 3.71 -0.90 3.29
N GLY A 210 4.35 0.11 3.88
CA GLY A 210 4.50 1.46 3.36
C GLY A 210 3.35 2.40 3.74
N ASP A 211 2.13 1.88 3.84
CA ASP A 211 0.95 2.67 4.23
C ASP A 211 0.02 1.93 5.21
N PRO A 212 0.46 1.60 6.45
CA PRO A 212 -0.37 0.91 7.44
C PRO A 212 -1.35 1.88 8.12
N ASN A 213 -2.24 2.49 7.34
CA ASN A 213 -3.31 3.35 7.85
C ASN A 213 -4.57 2.52 8.20
N PRO A 214 -5.56 3.09 8.92
CA PRO A 214 -6.76 2.35 9.35
C PRO A 214 -7.57 1.74 8.20
N ASN A 215 -7.49 2.32 7.00
CA ASN A 215 -8.23 1.80 5.84
C ASN A 215 -7.59 0.56 5.24
N ASN A 216 -6.30 0.32 5.51
CA ASN A 216 -5.51 -0.77 4.96
C ASN A 216 -5.33 -1.93 5.95
N ILE A 217 -5.98 -1.86 7.11
CA ILE A 217 -5.97 -2.91 8.12
C ILE A 217 -7.38 -3.45 8.29
N ARG A 218 -7.52 -4.77 8.33
CA ARG A 218 -8.78 -5.48 8.57
C ARG A 218 -8.65 -6.35 9.82
N MET A 219 -9.61 -6.17 10.73
CA MET A 219 -9.62 -6.81 12.04
C MET A 219 -10.83 -7.73 12.16
N THR A 220 -10.60 -8.97 12.60
CA THR A 220 -11.64 -9.83 13.17
C THR A 220 -11.27 -10.19 14.62
N ALA A 221 -12.11 -10.96 15.31
CA ALA A 221 -11.82 -11.34 16.69
C ALA A 221 -10.46 -12.06 16.83
N ASP A 222 -10.12 -12.88 15.87
CA ASP A 222 -8.97 -13.79 15.87
C ASP A 222 -7.86 -13.42 14.87
N ARG A 223 -8.10 -12.48 13.96
CA ARG A 223 -7.19 -12.20 12.83
C ARG A 223 -6.98 -10.71 12.61
N VAL A 224 -5.78 -10.38 12.17
CA VAL A 224 -5.41 -9.08 11.56
C VAL A 224 -4.96 -9.36 10.14
N ALA A 225 -5.43 -8.57 9.19
CA ALA A 225 -4.98 -8.63 7.81
C ALA A 225 -4.55 -7.25 7.31
N LEU A 226 -3.56 -7.25 6.42
CA LEU A 226 -3.08 -6.05 5.72
C LEU A 226 -3.55 -6.11 4.27
N ILE A 227 -4.16 -5.02 3.78
CA ILE A 227 -4.63 -4.86 2.40
C ILE A 227 -4.00 -3.61 1.78
N ASP A 228 -4.09 -3.48 0.47
CA ASP A 228 -3.53 -2.35 -0.29
C ASP A 228 -2.00 -2.24 -0.19
N TRP A 229 -1.32 -3.10 -0.95
CA TRP A 229 0.13 -3.26 -0.97
C TRP A 229 0.84 -2.37 -2.01
N ASP A 230 0.18 -1.33 -2.48
CA ASP A 230 0.69 -0.45 -3.54
C ASP A 230 1.97 0.29 -3.15
N GLU A 231 2.11 0.64 -1.87
CA GLU A 231 3.27 1.34 -1.31
C GLU A 231 4.34 0.38 -0.76
N SER A 232 4.11 -0.93 -0.81
CA SER A 232 5.04 -1.90 -0.24
C SER A 232 6.36 -1.96 -1.03
N HIS A 233 7.46 -1.94 -0.31
CA HIS A 233 8.84 -1.99 -0.84
C HIS A 233 9.81 -2.41 0.25
N VAL A 234 11.10 -2.57 -0.08
CA VAL A 234 12.11 -2.88 0.94
C VAL A 234 12.66 -1.58 1.55
N ASP A 235 12.45 -1.42 2.85
CA ASP A 235 12.93 -0.27 3.62
C ASP A 235 13.15 -0.64 5.10
N VAL A 236 13.44 0.34 5.92
CA VAL A 236 13.61 0.19 7.37
C VAL A 236 12.23 0.00 8.03
N PRO A 237 12.03 -1.05 8.86
CA PRO A 237 10.75 -1.37 9.48
C PRO A 237 10.15 -0.24 10.33
N ASP A 238 10.95 0.71 10.76
CA ASP A 238 10.49 1.86 11.54
C ASP A 238 9.44 2.69 10.80
N LEU A 239 9.43 2.72 9.45
CA LEU A 239 8.42 3.43 8.67
C LEU A 239 6.99 2.91 8.95
N ASP A 240 6.83 1.60 9.08
CA ASP A 240 5.54 0.99 9.40
C ASP A 240 5.17 1.08 10.88
N LEU A 241 6.17 1.19 11.77
CA LEU A 241 5.97 1.11 13.21
C LEU A 241 5.67 2.47 13.87
N ALA A 242 5.65 3.57 13.12
CA ALA A 242 5.18 4.87 13.58
C ALA A 242 3.64 4.91 13.67
N LEU A 243 3.07 4.00 14.44
CA LEU A 243 1.62 3.80 14.57
C LEU A 243 1.00 4.74 15.63
N PRO A 244 -0.32 4.99 15.56
CA PRO A 244 -1.06 5.75 16.58
C PRO A 244 -0.80 5.22 18.00
N HIS A 245 -0.81 6.11 18.97
CA HIS A 245 -0.63 5.77 20.40
C HIS A 245 0.68 5.04 20.73
N ASN A 246 1.69 5.16 19.87
CA ASN A 246 2.92 4.35 19.96
C ASN A 246 2.59 2.84 20.19
N ALA A 247 1.61 2.32 19.44
CA ALA A 247 1.13 0.96 19.59
C ALA A 247 2.24 -0.09 19.38
N ALA A 248 3.26 0.25 18.60
CA ALA A 248 4.47 -0.56 18.45
C ALA A 248 5.39 -0.53 19.68
N ARG A 249 5.12 0.28 20.70
CA ARG A 249 5.93 0.41 21.92
C ARG A 249 7.41 0.63 21.62
N LEU A 250 7.70 1.50 20.69
CA LEU A 250 9.05 1.97 20.43
C LEU A 250 9.47 2.88 21.60
N GLU A 251 10.76 2.88 21.93
CA GLU A 251 11.30 3.92 22.81
C GLU A 251 11.07 5.29 22.21
N ASP A 252 10.89 6.32 23.06
CA ASP A 252 10.45 7.65 22.65
C ASP A 252 11.32 8.24 21.53
N ASP A 253 12.64 8.15 21.65
CA ASP A 253 13.57 8.66 20.64
C ASP A 253 13.42 7.89 19.31
N ARG A 254 13.22 6.58 19.35
CA ARG A 254 13.03 5.75 18.17
C ARG A 254 11.67 6.00 17.52
N HIS A 255 10.61 6.16 18.33
CA HIS A 255 9.29 6.52 17.84
C HIS A 255 9.30 7.88 17.12
N ASP A 256 10.00 8.86 17.71
CA ASP A 256 10.16 10.16 17.09
C ASP A 256 10.90 10.09 15.74
N VAL A 257 12.01 9.34 15.67
CA VAL A 257 12.72 9.09 14.40
C VAL A 257 11.81 8.45 13.36
N ALA A 258 11.09 7.40 13.76
CA ALA A 258 10.15 6.69 12.89
C ALA A 258 9.04 7.61 12.36
N ALA A 259 8.43 8.41 13.24
CA ALA A 259 7.38 9.35 12.87
C ALA A 259 7.86 10.43 11.89
N GLN A 260 9.07 10.98 12.12
CA GLN A 260 9.68 11.96 11.22
C GLN A 260 10.02 11.36 9.85
N ALA A 261 10.58 10.15 9.82
CA ALA A 261 10.93 9.47 8.58
C ALA A 261 9.68 9.08 7.77
N ARG A 262 8.61 8.62 8.45
CA ARG A 262 7.32 8.33 7.83
C ARG A 262 6.69 9.61 7.26
N ALA A 263 6.64 10.69 8.02
CA ALA A 263 6.11 11.97 7.53
C ALA A 263 6.87 12.46 6.28
N ALA A 264 8.20 12.31 6.26
CA ALA A 264 9.02 12.63 5.11
C ALA A 264 8.72 11.73 3.90
N TRP A 265 8.51 10.41 4.12
CA TRP A 265 8.13 9.47 3.08
C TRP A 265 6.79 9.82 2.46
N GLU A 266 5.75 9.97 3.28
CA GLU A 266 4.41 10.32 2.83
C GLU A 266 4.39 11.68 2.10
N ALA A 267 5.15 12.67 2.56
CA ALA A 267 5.29 13.94 1.86
C ALA A 267 5.92 13.77 0.48
N ALA A 268 6.96 12.95 0.35
CA ALA A 268 7.69 12.76 -0.91
C ALA A 268 6.90 11.94 -1.93
N VAL A 269 6.25 10.85 -1.50
CA VAL A 269 5.43 9.98 -2.37
C VAL A 269 4.18 10.70 -2.88
N CYS A 270 3.61 11.58 -2.06
CA CYS A 270 2.38 12.31 -2.38
C CYS A 270 2.64 13.70 -2.95
N TRP A 271 3.90 14.08 -3.17
CA TRP A 271 4.22 15.41 -3.64
C TRP A 271 3.68 15.65 -5.06
N ASP A 272 2.81 16.66 -5.19
CA ASP A 272 2.37 17.16 -6.48
C ASP A 272 3.27 18.37 -6.88
N PRO A 273 3.88 18.36 -8.09
CA PRO A 273 4.69 19.48 -8.57
C PRO A 273 3.98 20.84 -8.56
N SER A 274 2.66 20.87 -8.62
CA SER A 274 1.89 22.11 -8.47
C SER A 274 1.91 22.65 -7.01
N GLY A 275 2.34 21.83 -6.04
CA GLY A 275 2.35 22.17 -4.61
C GLY A 275 0.96 22.36 -4.01
N THR A 276 -0.08 21.83 -4.67
CA THR A 276 -1.49 22.00 -4.25
C THR A 276 -2.03 20.81 -3.46
N ASP A 277 -1.27 19.73 -3.31
CA ASP A 277 -1.69 18.62 -2.47
C ASP A 277 -1.55 18.98 -0.98
N ASP A 278 -2.67 19.33 -0.37
CA ASP A 278 -2.74 19.72 1.04
C ASP A 278 -2.19 18.63 1.98
N PHE A 279 -2.30 17.34 1.61
CA PHE A 279 -1.78 16.25 2.42
C PHE A 279 -0.25 16.23 2.43
N ALA A 280 0.38 16.27 1.25
CA ALA A 280 1.84 16.27 1.12
C ALA A 280 2.47 17.49 1.82
N VAL A 281 1.88 18.67 1.61
CA VAL A 281 2.31 19.92 2.27
C VAL A 281 2.19 19.81 3.78
N LYS A 282 1.09 19.28 4.30
CA LYS A 282 0.89 19.06 5.74
C LYS A 282 1.90 18.08 6.30
N ARG A 283 2.12 16.94 5.62
CA ARG A 283 3.11 15.95 6.05
C ARG A 283 4.52 16.54 6.06
N LEU A 284 4.89 17.32 5.05
CA LEU A 284 6.17 18.02 5.01
C LEU A 284 6.32 19.02 6.16
N ALA A 285 5.24 19.69 6.55
CA ALA A 285 5.28 20.62 7.69
C ALA A 285 5.52 19.93 9.04
N GLU A 286 5.19 18.64 9.16
CA GLU A 286 5.45 17.81 10.34
C GLU A 286 6.93 17.36 10.43
N VAL A 287 7.68 17.40 9.32
CA VAL A 287 9.11 17.07 9.29
C VAL A 287 9.91 18.27 9.84
N ARG A 288 10.70 18.01 10.88
CA ARG A 288 11.48 19.05 11.57
C ARG A 288 12.50 19.71 10.65
N ALA A 289 12.70 20.99 10.86
CA ALA A 289 13.80 21.73 10.21
C ALA A 289 15.18 21.16 10.63
N VAL A 290 16.08 21.11 9.68
CA VAL A 290 17.51 20.84 9.96
C VAL A 290 18.06 22.00 10.78
N ARG A 291 18.57 21.73 11.96
CA ARG A 291 19.24 22.73 12.81
C ARG A 291 20.71 22.81 12.46
#